data_8e5fc00ae5167f84f5d3f31f366789f2
#
_entry.id   8e5fc00ae5167f84f5d3f31f366789f2
#
_cell.length_a   1.000
_cell.length_b   1.000
_cell.length_c   1.000
_cell.angle_alpha   90.00
_cell.angle_beta   90.00
_cell.angle_gamma   90.00
#
_symmetry.space_group_name_H-M   'P 1'
#
loop_
_entity.id
_entity.type
_entity.pdbx_description
1 polymer ?
#
loop_
_entity_poly.entity_id
_entity_poly.type
_entity_poly.pdbx_seq_one_letter_code
_entity_poly.pdbx_strand_id
1 'polypeptide(L)'
;TQFMQRTPGWALALPVLLIALYGAVCGPDTMGRAAEIIFTALAIIVVGGCILVYASRASPVAGLKPILANGLKPVLVASISPTFLGAVTGSIALSFGRFTKEPTRVGKSIMVSLMFTGVILVVVTIIVLTTLGPKQAQESITPLLSVAGSVHVSTVIERADLLLLAAWILGVTFDVTVLLLSASILIGDSLNLPYKTVAIALFLVGAI
;
A
#
# COMPACT_ATOMS: atom_id res chain seq x y z
N THR A 1 -0.26 13.49 11.75
CA THR A 1 1.05 13.41 11.06
C THR A 1 2.17 13.49 12.09
N GLN A 2 2.70 12.31 12.53
CA GLN A 2 3.73 12.22 13.58
C GLN A 2 5.06 12.89 13.17
N PHE A 3 5.35 12.97 11.86
CA PHE A 3 6.62 13.51 11.33
C PHE A 3 6.59 15.01 11.02
N MET A 4 5.42 15.61 10.84
CA MET A 4 5.26 17.01 10.45
C MET A 4 4.11 17.67 11.19
N GLN A 5 4.22 17.76 12.51
CA GLN A 5 3.16 18.28 13.40
C GLN A 5 2.77 19.75 13.13
N ARG A 6 3.66 20.52 12.50
CA ARG A 6 3.42 21.95 12.17
C ARG A 6 2.98 22.19 10.73
N THR A 7 2.96 21.15 9.86
CA THR A 7 2.56 21.30 8.47
C THR A 7 1.06 21.05 8.33
N PRO A 8 0.29 21.98 7.80
CA PRO A 8 -1.14 21.77 7.60
C PRO A 8 -1.39 20.62 6.63
N GLY A 9 -2.42 19.80 6.89
CA GLY A 9 -2.71 18.57 6.12
C GLY A 9 -2.87 18.81 4.61
N TRP A 10 -3.45 19.93 4.21
CA TRP A 10 -3.62 20.30 2.80
C TRP A 10 -2.28 20.49 2.06
N ALA A 11 -1.25 20.99 2.75
CA ALA A 11 0.08 21.18 2.15
C ALA A 11 0.80 19.85 1.86
N LEU A 12 0.41 18.76 2.53
CA LEU A 12 0.89 17.40 2.25
C LEU A 12 0.02 16.71 1.20
N ALA A 13 -1.28 16.94 1.23
CA ALA A 13 -2.22 16.31 0.30
C ALA A 13 -2.11 16.87 -1.12
N LEU A 14 -1.90 18.16 -1.27
CA LEU A 14 -1.91 18.85 -2.56
C LEU A 14 -0.84 18.32 -3.55
N PRO A 15 0.44 18.11 -3.16
CA PRO A 15 1.42 17.49 -4.05
C PRO A 15 1.03 16.07 -4.49
N VAL A 16 0.50 15.26 -3.57
CA VAL A 16 0.04 13.90 -3.86
C VAL A 16 -1.10 13.93 -4.89
N LEU A 17 -2.08 14.82 -4.71
CA LEU A 17 -3.21 14.98 -5.62
C LEU A 17 -2.76 15.49 -7.00
N LEU A 18 -1.81 16.42 -7.07
CA LEU A 18 -1.26 16.90 -8.34
C LEU A 18 -0.53 15.80 -9.11
N ILE A 19 0.27 14.99 -8.43
CA ILE A 19 0.95 13.84 -9.05
C ILE A 19 -0.09 12.80 -9.49
N ALA A 20 -1.12 12.57 -8.69
CA ALA A 20 -2.20 11.66 -9.02
C ALA A 20 -2.97 12.12 -10.26
N LEU A 21 -3.29 13.40 -10.37
CA LEU A 21 -3.92 13.99 -11.56
C LEU A 21 -3.04 13.81 -12.79
N TYR A 22 -1.75 14.15 -12.68
CA TYR A 22 -0.80 13.96 -13.77
C TYR A 22 -0.76 12.51 -14.25
N GLY A 23 -0.62 11.55 -13.34
CA GLY A 23 -0.61 10.13 -13.65
C GLY A 23 -1.92 9.67 -14.31
N ALA A 24 -3.08 10.11 -13.79
CA ALA A 24 -4.38 9.77 -14.35
C ALA A 24 -4.56 10.31 -15.78
N VAL A 25 -4.09 11.53 -16.07
CA VAL A 25 -4.14 12.11 -17.42
C VAL A 25 -3.19 11.39 -18.40
N CYS A 26 -2.05 10.86 -17.92
CA CYS A 26 -1.13 10.06 -18.73
C CYS A 26 -1.74 8.75 -19.23
N GLY A 27 -2.74 8.23 -18.53
CA GLY A 27 -3.56 7.09 -18.95
C GLY A 27 -3.05 5.71 -18.51
N PRO A 28 -3.84 4.64 -18.80
CA PRO A 28 -3.64 3.31 -18.24
C PRO A 28 -2.32 2.65 -18.66
N ASP A 29 -1.84 2.85 -19.89
CA ASP A 29 -0.59 2.25 -20.38
C ASP A 29 0.64 2.79 -19.63
N THR A 30 0.64 4.08 -19.33
CA THR A 30 1.72 4.72 -18.56
C THR A 30 1.68 4.24 -17.12
N MET A 31 0.49 4.10 -16.55
CA MET A 31 0.30 3.60 -15.20
C MET A 31 0.72 2.13 -15.06
N GLY A 32 0.46 1.30 -16.08
CA GLY A 32 0.94 -0.09 -16.11
C GLY A 32 2.47 -0.19 -16.03
N ARG A 33 3.19 0.58 -16.82
CA ARG A 33 4.67 0.63 -16.78
C ARG A 33 5.20 1.20 -15.46
N ALA A 34 4.55 2.24 -14.94
CA ALA A 34 4.91 2.80 -13.64
C ALA A 34 4.70 1.78 -12.51
N ALA A 35 3.62 0.99 -12.58
CA ALA A 35 3.33 -0.07 -11.62
C ALA A 35 4.46 -1.11 -11.53
N GLU A 36 5.03 -1.55 -12.65
CA GLU A 36 6.14 -2.51 -12.67
C GLU A 36 7.36 -1.98 -11.94
N ILE A 37 7.72 -0.72 -12.19
CA ILE A 37 8.89 -0.09 -11.57
C ILE A 37 8.64 0.11 -10.06
N ILE A 38 7.50 0.70 -9.70
CA ILE A 38 7.13 1.00 -8.31
C ILE A 38 7.01 -0.29 -7.51
N PHE A 39 6.30 -1.30 -8.05
CA PHE A 39 6.14 -2.58 -7.38
C PHE A 39 7.49 -3.26 -7.11
N THR A 40 8.38 -3.27 -8.11
CA THR A 40 9.71 -3.86 -7.95
C THR A 40 10.53 -3.12 -6.89
N ALA A 41 10.52 -1.79 -6.89
CA ALA A 41 11.20 -0.98 -5.89
C ALA A 41 10.63 -1.22 -4.47
N LEU A 42 9.30 -1.22 -4.33
CA LEU A 42 8.63 -1.48 -3.05
C LEU A 42 8.90 -2.90 -2.55
N ALA A 43 8.86 -3.91 -3.44
CA ALA A 43 9.16 -5.29 -3.08
C ALA A 43 10.60 -5.44 -2.55
N ILE A 44 11.59 -4.81 -3.20
CA ILE A 44 12.98 -4.81 -2.75
C ILE A 44 13.10 -4.15 -1.36
N ILE A 45 12.47 -2.99 -1.15
CA ILE A 45 12.52 -2.27 0.13
C ILE A 45 11.87 -3.10 1.24
N VAL A 46 10.68 -3.67 1.00
CA VAL A 46 9.96 -4.45 2.02
C VAL A 46 10.69 -5.75 2.31
N VAL A 47 11.07 -6.52 1.30
CA VAL A 47 11.78 -7.80 1.50
C VAL A 47 13.16 -7.57 2.12
N GLY A 48 13.91 -6.59 1.61
CA GLY A 48 15.20 -6.20 2.18
C GLY A 48 15.08 -5.76 3.63
N GLY A 49 14.09 -4.92 3.95
CA GLY A 49 13.78 -4.51 5.33
C GLY A 49 13.44 -5.69 6.23
N CYS A 50 12.63 -6.64 5.75
CA CYS A 50 12.30 -7.86 6.47
C CYS A 50 13.54 -8.71 6.79
N ILE A 51 14.43 -8.87 5.82
CA ILE A 51 15.70 -9.62 5.99
C ILE A 51 16.61 -8.91 7.01
N LEU A 52 16.72 -7.58 6.94
CA LEU A 52 17.53 -6.79 7.87
C LEU A 52 17.00 -6.91 9.31
N VAL A 53 15.69 -6.79 9.50
CA VAL A 53 15.06 -6.95 10.82
C VAL A 53 15.30 -8.36 11.37
N TYR A 54 15.14 -9.39 10.53
CA TYR A 54 15.38 -10.77 10.94
C TYR A 54 16.86 -11.01 11.33
N ALA A 55 17.79 -10.50 10.53
CA ALA A 55 19.24 -10.65 10.76
C ALA A 55 19.72 -9.91 12.02
N SER A 56 19.07 -8.82 12.42
CA SER A 56 19.45 -8.02 13.58
C SER A 56 19.04 -8.62 14.94
N ARG A 57 18.31 -9.73 14.98
CA ARG A 57 17.72 -10.31 16.21
C ARG A 57 18.11 -11.74 16.48
N ALA A 58 18.46 -12.00 17.75
CA ALA A 58 18.88 -13.32 18.23
C ALA A 58 17.71 -14.29 18.56
N SER A 59 16.45 -13.84 18.67
CA SER A 59 15.31 -14.69 19.04
C SER A 59 13.96 -14.14 18.58
N PRO A 60 13.57 -14.36 17.32
CA PRO A 60 12.35 -13.76 16.76
C PRO A 60 11.03 -14.43 17.21
N VAL A 61 11.05 -15.65 17.76
CA VAL A 61 9.84 -16.47 17.93
C VAL A 61 9.17 -16.31 19.30
N ALA A 62 9.88 -15.80 20.31
CA ALA A 62 9.35 -15.68 21.67
C ALA A 62 8.16 -14.72 21.81
N GLY A 63 8.06 -13.69 20.95
CA GLY A 63 6.99 -12.70 20.99
C GLY A 63 5.64 -13.16 20.42
N LEU A 64 5.57 -14.33 19.76
CA LEU A 64 4.34 -14.84 19.15
C LEU A 64 3.42 -15.61 20.14
N LYS A 65 3.89 -15.92 21.33
CA LYS A 65 3.08 -16.65 22.32
C LYS A 65 2.32 -15.67 23.24
N PRO A 66 1.05 -15.98 23.56
CA PRO A 66 0.25 -17.14 23.20
C PRO A 66 -0.47 -16.96 21.86
N ILE A 67 -0.36 -17.94 20.96
CA ILE A 67 -1.07 -17.95 19.67
C ILE A 67 -2.53 -18.36 19.94
N LEU A 68 -3.50 -17.59 19.39
CA LEU A 68 -4.94 -17.88 19.51
C LEU A 68 -5.48 -17.98 20.95
N ALA A 69 -4.89 -17.26 21.91
CA ALA A 69 -5.34 -17.28 23.32
C ALA A 69 -6.84 -16.93 23.47
N ASN A 70 -7.39 -16.10 22.59
CA ASN A 70 -8.81 -15.70 22.60
C ASN A 70 -9.66 -16.46 21.56
N GLY A 71 -9.16 -17.58 21.04
CA GLY A 71 -9.84 -18.38 20.03
C GLY A 71 -9.79 -17.80 18.62
N LEU A 72 -10.49 -18.44 17.68
CA LEU A 72 -10.53 -18.06 16.27
C LEU A 72 -11.48 -16.88 15.96
N LYS A 73 -12.50 -16.68 16.78
CA LYS A 73 -13.55 -15.66 16.53
C LYS A 73 -13.00 -14.24 16.36
N PRO A 74 -12.10 -13.72 17.23
CA PRO A 74 -11.51 -12.40 17.05
C PRO A 74 -10.70 -12.28 15.75
N VAL A 75 -10.01 -13.35 15.34
CA VAL A 75 -9.23 -13.38 14.10
C VAL A 75 -10.14 -13.26 12.88
N LEU A 76 -11.24 -14.02 12.85
CA LEU A 76 -12.20 -13.96 11.75
C LEU A 76 -12.87 -12.60 11.67
N VAL A 77 -13.25 -11.99 12.78
CA VAL A 77 -13.81 -10.64 12.79
C VAL A 77 -12.80 -9.60 12.30
N ALA A 78 -11.54 -9.68 12.76
CA ALA A 78 -10.49 -8.77 12.33
C ALA A 78 -10.13 -8.92 10.84
N SER A 79 -10.32 -10.09 10.22
CA SER A 79 -10.04 -10.34 8.81
C SER A 79 -11.06 -9.73 7.85
N ILE A 80 -12.24 -9.32 8.32
CA ILE A 80 -13.32 -8.75 7.46
C ILE A 80 -12.84 -7.47 6.78
N SER A 81 -12.25 -6.53 7.53
CA SER A 81 -11.82 -5.24 6.99
C SER A 81 -10.73 -5.36 5.91
N PRO A 82 -9.62 -6.09 6.11
CA PRO A 82 -8.61 -6.25 5.06
C PRO A 82 -9.12 -7.06 3.86
N THR A 83 -10.05 -8.02 4.06
CA THR A 83 -10.68 -8.76 2.97
C THR A 83 -11.53 -7.84 2.10
N PHE A 84 -12.32 -6.96 2.72
CA PHE A 84 -13.11 -5.97 1.99
C PHE A 84 -12.21 -5.02 1.19
N LEU A 85 -11.13 -4.53 1.77
CA LEU A 85 -10.15 -3.69 1.05
C LEU A 85 -9.54 -4.41 -0.14
N GLY A 86 -9.17 -5.68 0.01
CA GLY A 86 -8.68 -6.52 -1.08
C GLY A 86 -9.71 -6.72 -2.21
N ALA A 87 -10.98 -6.89 -1.86
CA ALA A 87 -12.07 -7.01 -2.83
C ALA A 87 -12.27 -5.71 -3.63
N VAL A 88 -12.21 -4.55 -2.97
CA VAL A 88 -12.26 -3.23 -3.64
C VAL A 88 -11.10 -3.07 -4.61
N THR A 89 -9.87 -3.37 -4.18
CA THR A 89 -8.68 -3.30 -5.03
C THR A 89 -8.80 -4.22 -6.25
N GLY A 90 -9.30 -5.45 -6.05
CA GLY A 90 -9.57 -6.40 -7.13
C GLY A 90 -10.60 -5.89 -8.13
N SER A 91 -11.67 -5.27 -7.66
CA SER A 91 -12.71 -4.66 -8.50
C SER A 91 -12.18 -3.51 -9.36
N ILE A 92 -11.32 -2.67 -8.79
CA ILE A 92 -10.63 -1.60 -9.50
C ILE A 92 -9.73 -2.18 -10.59
N ALA A 93 -8.94 -3.22 -10.27
CA ALA A 93 -8.07 -3.87 -11.23
C ALA A 93 -8.85 -4.48 -12.41
N LEU A 94 -10.06 -4.99 -12.18
CA LEU A 94 -10.94 -5.49 -13.26
C LEU A 94 -11.34 -4.39 -14.24
N SER A 95 -11.48 -3.13 -13.81
CA SER A 95 -11.82 -2.01 -14.70
C SER A 95 -10.76 -1.76 -15.76
N PHE A 96 -9.49 -2.13 -15.49
CA PHE A 96 -8.39 -2.05 -16.46
C PHE A 96 -8.33 -3.23 -17.43
N GLY A 97 -9.11 -4.28 -17.20
CA GLY A 97 -9.11 -5.48 -18.04
C GLY A 97 -9.39 -5.22 -19.52
N ARG A 98 -10.18 -4.20 -19.84
CA ARG A 98 -10.49 -3.78 -21.21
C ARG A 98 -9.31 -3.16 -21.97
N PHE A 99 -8.29 -2.67 -21.28
CA PHE A 99 -7.08 -2.12 -21.89
C PHE A 99 -6.00 -3.18 -22.11
N THR A 100 -6.27 -4.43 -21.71
CA THR A 100 -5.32 -5.53 -21.79
C THR A 100 -5.52 -6.28 -23.11
N LYS A 101 -4.42 -6.70 -23.75
CA LYS A 101 -4.47 -7.52 -24.97
C LYS A 101 -5.06 -8.90 -24.74
N GLU A 102 -4.99 -9.42 -23.51
CA GLU A 102 -5.46 -10.74 -23.12
C GLU A 102 -6.45 -10.67 -21.94
N PRO A 103 -7.71 -10.25 -22.18
CA PRO A 103 -8.69 -10.05 -21.10
C PRO A 103 -9.00 -11.33 -20.32
N THR A 104 -8.85 -12.51 -20.95
CA THR A 104 -9.08 -13.81 -20.30
C THR A 104 -8.08 -14.13 -19.19
N ARG A 105 -6.90 -13.50 -19.19
CA ARG A 105 -5.86 -13.71 -18.18
C ARG A 105 -5.96 -12.73 -17.00
N VAL A 106 -6.74 -11.67 -17.14
CA VAL A 106 -6.84 -10.61 -16.10
C VAL A 106 -7.27 -11.18 -14.76
N GLY A 107 -8.31 -12.00 -14.72
CA GLY A 107 -8.78 -12.62 -13.47
C GLY A 107 -7.72 -13.46 -12.78
N LYS A 108 -6.97 -14.27 -13.54
CA LYS A 108 -5.86 -15.08 -13.01
C LYS A 108 -4.73 -14.19 -12.45
N SER A 109 -4.38 -13.13 -13.17
CA SER A 109 -3.34 -12.20 -12.74
C SER A 109 -3.72 -11.49 -11.45
N ILE A 110 -4.96 -11.03 -11.31
CA ILE A 110 -5.48 -10.42 -10.09
C ILE A 110 -5.42 -11.41 -8.92
N MET A 111 -5.86 -12.65 -9.14
CA MET A 111 -5.82 -13.69 -8.10
C MET A 111 -4.40 -13.96 -7.61
N VAL A 112 -3.44 -14.10 -8.53
CA VAL A 112 -2.03 -14.30 -8.19
C VAL A 112 -1.47 -13.10 -7.43
N SER A 113 -1.78 -11.88 -7.85
CA SER A 113 -1.34 -10.65 -7.18
C SER A 113 -1.90 -10.55 -5.77
N LEU A 114 -3.19 -10.86 -5.57
CA LEU A 114 -3.81 -10.86 -4.24
C LEU A 114 -3.19 -11.92 -3.31
N MET A 115 -2.92 -13.12 -3.83
CA MET A 115 -2.23 -14.17 -3.05
C MET A 115 -0.83 -13.73 -2.66
N PHE A 116 -0.07 -13.16 -3.59
CA PHE A 116 1.28 -12.66 -3.32
C PHE A 116 1.28 -11.55 -2.28
N THR A 117 0.38 -10.56 -2.41
CA THR A 117 0.18 -9.50 -1.42
C THR A 117 -0.20 -10.07 -0.06
N GLY A 118 -1.10 -11.05 -0.01
CA GLY A 118 -1.48 -11.73 1.22
C GLY A 118 -0.29 -12.38 1.93
N VAL A 119 0.57 -13.08 1.18
CA VAL A 119 1.80 -13.67 1.74
C VAL A 119 2.73 -12.60 2.31
N ILE A 120 2.96 -11.50 1.59
CA ILE A 120 3.79 -10.39 2.08
C ILE A 120 3.21 -9.82 3.38
N LEU A 121 1.90 -9.58 3.45
CA LEU A 121 1.24 -9.04 4.64
C LEU A 121 1.38 -9.97 5.85
N VAL A 122 1.28 -11.29 5.64
CA VAL A 122 1.52 -12.28 6.72
C VAL A 122 2.95 -12.19 7.22
N VAL A 123 3.94 -12.16 6.33
CA VAL A 123 5.36 -12.04 6.70
C VAL A 123 5.62 -10.74 7.46
N VAL A 124 5.15 -9.61 6.97
CA VAL A 124 5.29 -8.30 7.63
C VAL A 124 4.63 -8.32 9.01
N THR A 125 3.43 -8.89 9.13
CA THR A 125 2.72 -8.99 10.42
C THR A 125 3.50 -9.83 11.43
N ILE A 126 4.05 -10.97 11.01
CA ILE A 126 4.89 -11.82 11.87
C ILE A 126 6.12 -11.03 12.34
N ILE A 127 6.79 -10.30 11.46
CA ILE A 127 7.96 -9.48 11.81
C ILE A 127 7.59 -8.38 12.79
N VAL A 128 6.48 -7.69 12.59
CA VAL A 128 6.00 -6.65 13.50
C VAL A 128 5.70 -7.24 14.88
N LEU A 129 4.96 -8.35 14.94
CA LEU A 129 4.59 -8.98 16.21
C LEU A 129 5.79 -9.55 16.96
N THR A 130 6.75 -10.13 16.26
CA THR A 130 7.99 -10.66 16.88
C THR A 130 8.92 -9.55 17.35
N THR A 131 8.86 -8.38 16.71
CA THR A 131 9.73 -7.23 17.00
C THR A 131 9.20 -6.37 18.14
N LEU A 132 7.96 -5.92 18.06
CA LEU A 132 7.35 -5.03 19.03
C LEU A 132 6.63 -5.77 20.14
N GLY A 133 6.25 -7.02 19.88
CA GLY A 133 5.28 -7.74 20.72
C GLY A 133 3.84 -7.28 20.48
N PRO A 134 2.84 -8.09 20.88
CA PRO A 134 1.44 -7.82 20.56
C PRO A 134 0.90 -6.52 21.17
N LYS A 135 1.31 -6.18 22.39
CA LYS A 135 0.83 -4.99 23.09
C LYS A 135 1.31 -3.71 22.42
N GLN A 136 2.61 -3.57 22.16
CA GLN A 136 3.17 -2.39 21.53
C GLN A 136 2.74 -2.26 20.06
N ALA A 137 2.59 -3.38 19.35
CA ALA A 137 2.06 -3.38 17.99
C ALA A 137 0.62 -2.85 17.92
N GLN A 138 -0.22 -3.16 18.91
CA GLN A 138 -1.60 -2.67 19.00
C GLN A 138 -1.68 -1.18 19.35
N GLU A 139 -0.79 -0.68 20.17
CA GLU A 139 -0.75 0.73 20.60
C GLU A 139 -0.11 1.65 19.53
N SER A 140 0.66 1.09 18.60
CA SER A 140 1.35 1.86 17.55
C SER A 140 0.42 2.19 16.39
N ILE A 141 0.37 3.46 15.98
CA ILE A 141 -0.37 3.91 14.80
C ILE A 141 0.30 3.41 13.50
N THR A 142 1.63 3.27 13.51
CA THR A 142 2.43 2.84 12.36
C THR A 142 3.44 1.77 12.79
N PRO A 143 2.97 0.53 13.06
CA PRO A 143 3.82 -0.51 13.64
C PRO A 143 5.06 -0.82 12.79
N LEU A 144 4.92 -0.84 11.46
CA LEU A 144 6.01 -1.12 10.55
C LEU A 144 7.12 -0.06 10.58
N LEU A 145 6.74 1.22 10.67
CA LEU A 145 7.70 2.32 10.84
C LEU A 145 8.40 2.26 12.20
N SER A 146 7.68 1.86 13.24
CA SER A 146 8.26 1.67 14.57
C SER A 146 9.29 0.53 14.58
N VAL A 147 9.03 -0.54 13.84
CA VAL A 147 10.00 -1.63 13.64
C VAL A 147 11.23 -1.12 12.91
N ALA A 148 11.06 -0.40 11.80
CA ALA A 148 12.17 0.13 11.01
C ALA A 148 13.06 1.09 11.84
N GLY A 149 12.44 1.94 12.67
CA GLY A 149 13.16 2.85 13.58
C GLY A 149 13.87 2.15 14.73
N SER A 150 13.51 0.90 15.07
CA SER A 150 14.17 0.11 16.10
C SER A 150 15.40 -0.68 15.60
N VAL A 151 15.60 -0.72 14.28
CA VAL A 151 16.71 -1.47 13.64
C VAL A 151 17.90 -0.55 13.45
N HIS A 152 18.90 -0.71 14.29
CA HIS A 152 20.21 -0.06 14.15
C HIS A 152 21.18 -1.09 13.56
N VAL A 153 21.32 -1.15 12.23
CA VAL A 153 22.13 -2.19 11.55
C VAL A 153 23.58 -1.75 11.39
N SER A 154 23.88 -0.48 11.19
CA SER A 154 25.25 0.08 11.10
C SER A 154 25.19 1.60 11.01
N THR A 155 26.36 2.24 11.12
CA THR A 155 26.55 3.69 10.90
C THR A 155 26.15 4.17 9.50
N VAL A 156 25.98 3.24 8.54
CA VAL A 156 25.58 3.56 7.15
C VAL A 156 24.07 3.56 6.96
N ILE A 157 23.33 2.77 7.76
CA ILE A 157 21.84 2.71 7.70
C ILE A 157 21.29 3.14 9.07
N GLU A 158 21.51 4.39 9.42
CA GLU A 158 20.99 4.94 10.67
C GLU A 158 19.49 5.26 10.60
N ARG A 159 18.92 5.39 9.41
CA ARG A 159 17.55 5.88 9.19
C ARG A 159 16.77 5.04 8.16
N ALA A 160 16.64 3.75 8.42
CA ALA A 160 15.81 2.85 7.60
C ALA A 160 14.33 3.26 7.60
N ASP A 161 13.87 3.96 8.65
CA ASP A 161 12.54 4.52 8.77
C ASP A 161 12.21 5.53 7.67
N LEU A 162 13.18 6.34 7.22
CA LEU A 162 12.97 7.31 6.13
C LEU A 162 12.79 6.64 4.77
N LEU A 163 13.53 5.57 4.50
CA LEU A 163 13.37 4.80 3.26
C LEU A 163 11.98 4.16 3.20
N LEU A 164 11.55 3.58 4.32
CA LEU A 164 10.22 3.00 4.41
C LEU A 164 9.12 4.06 4.31
N LEU A 165 9.31 5.23 4.92
CA LEU A 165 8.39 6.35 4.80
C LEU A 165 8.28 6.85 3.36
N ALA A 166 9.41 6.99 2.66
CA ALA A 166 9.43 7.38 1.25
C ALA A 166 8.71 6.35 0.37
N ALA A 167 8.95 5.06 0.61
CA ALA A 167 8.26 3.96 -0.05
C ALA A 167 6.74 3.99 0.21
N TRP A 168 6.33 4.28 1.46
CA TRP A 168 4.92 4.42 1.81
C TRP A 168 4.25 5.60 1.08
N ILE A 169 4.89 6.77 1.05
CA ILE A 169 4.36 7.94 0.34
C ILE A 169 4.24 7.64 -1.17
N LEU A 170 5.23 6.98 -1.75
CA LEU A 170 5.20 6.57 -3.16
C LEU A 170 4.04 5.59 -3.43
N GLY A 171 3.84 4.59 -2.57
CA GLY A 171 2.73 3.63 -2.65
C GLY A 171 1.37 4.32 -2.57
N VAL A 172 1.16 5.15 -1.54
CA VAL A 172 -0.09 5.90 -1.37
C VAL A 172 -0.37 6.81 -2.56
N THR A 173 0.65 7.51 -3.08
CA THR A 173 0.50 8.38 -4.26
C THR A 173 0.08 7.57 -5.48
N PHE A 174 0.65 6.39 -5.66
CA PHE A 174 0.28 5.48 -6.74
C PHE A 174 -1.15 4.97 -6.59
N ASP A 175 -1.56 4.56 -5.38
CA ASP A 175 -2.92 4.11 -5.09
C ASP A 175 -3.96 5.19 -5.40
N VAL A 176 -3.73 6.43 -4.94
CA VAL A 176 -4.60 7.58 -5.24
C VAL A 176 -4.69 7.81 -6.75
N THR A 177 -3.57 7.69 -7.48
CA THR A 177 -3.54 7.83 -8.94
C THR A 177 -4.40 6.77 -9.63
N VAL A 178 -4.27 5.50 -9.22
CA VAL A 178 -5.04 4.38 -9.78
C VAL A 178 -6.53 4.54 -9.48
N LEU A 179 -6.88 4.96 -8.27
CA LEU A 179 -8.27 5.24 -7.88
C LEU A 179 -8.87 6.36 -8.72
N LEU A 180 -8.15 7.49 -8.87
CA LEU A 180 -8.61 8.62 -9.67
C LEU A 180 -8.79 8.24 -11.14
N LEU A 181 -7.83 7.51 -11.72
CA LEU A 181 -7.91 7.01 -13.09
C LEU A 181 -9.09 6.06 -13.27
N SER A 182 -9.27 5.09 -12.37
CA SER A 182 -10.38 4.12 -12.44
C SER A 182 -11.74 4.81 -12.36
N ALA A 183 -11.90 5.73 -11.39
CA ALA A 183 -13.12 6.52 -11.25
C ALA A 183 -13.40 7.35 -12.50
N SER A 184 -12.37 7.99 -13.05
CA SER A 184 -12.48 8.82 -14.26
C SER A 184 -12.90 8.02 -15.48
N ILE A 185 -12.38 6.80 -15.62
CA ILE A 185 -12.74 5.88 -16.70
C ILE A 185 -14.21 5.43 -16.55
N LEU A 186 -14.61 4.98 -15.37
CA LEU A 186 -15.96 4.46 -15.11
C LEU A 186 -17.03 5.56 -15.28
N ILE A 187 -16.78 6.74 -14.74
CA ILE A 187 -17.69 7.88 -14.87
C ILE A 187 -17.71 8.40 -16.30
N GLY A 188 -16.54 8.48 -16.95
CA GLY A 188 -16.43 8.92 -18.34
C GLY A 188 -17.26 8.03 -19.27
N ASP A 189 -17.20 6.70 -19.10
CA ASP A 189 -17.99 5.76 -19.86
C ASP A 189 -19.50 5.92 -19.60
N SER A 190 -19.88 6.10 -18.34
CA SER A 190 -21.29 6.25 -17.97
C SER A 190 -21.91 7.54 -18.53
N LEU A 191 -21.12 8.59 -18.66
CA LEU A 191 -21.55 9.91 -19.13
C LEU A 191 -21.20 10.19 -20.60
N ASN A 192 -20.55 9.25 -21.29
CA ASN A 192 -19.99 9.43 -22.65
C ASN A 192 -19.02 10.63 -22.73
N LEU A 193 -18.23 10.86 -21.68
CA LEU A 193 -17.24 11.93 -21.59
C LEU A 193 -15.81 11.35 -21.67
N PRO A 194 -14.84 12.12 -22.20
CA PRO A 194 -13.45 11.68 -22.17
C PRO A 194 -12.94 11.62 -20.73
N TYR A 195 -12.34 10.49 -20.34
CA TYR A 195 -11.88 10.25 -18.96
C TYR A 195 -10.92 11.34 -18.44
N LYS A 196 -10.14 11.99 -19.32
CA LYS A 196 -9.25 13.11 -18.96
C LYS A 196 -9.99 14.31 -18.39
N THR A 197 -11.13 14.66 -18.99
CA THR A 197 -11.99 15.76 -18.52
C THR A 197 -12.58 15.40 -17.16
N VAL A 198 -13.03 14.15 -17.00
CA VAL A 198 -13.57 13.66 -15.74
C VAL A 198 -12.50 13.64 -14.64
N ALA A 199 -11.26 13.25 -14.97
CA ALA A 199 -10.15 13.28 -14.01
C ALA A 199 -9.88 14.67 -13.45
N ILE A 200 -9.91 15.68 -14.32
CA ILE A 200 -9.74 17.09 -13.91
C ILE A 200 -10.91 17.54 -13.03
N ALA A 201 -12.14 17.19 -13.40
CA ALA A 201 -13.32 17.52 -12.60
C ALA A 201 -13.29 16.89 -11.21
N LEU A 202 -12.95 15.59 -11.12
CA LEU A 202 -12.82 14.87 -9.85
C LEU A 202 -11.69 15.44 -8.98
N PHE A 203 -10.58 15.84 -9.60
CA PHE A 203 -9.49 16.48 -8.88
C PHE A 203 -9.94 17.80 -8.25
N LEU A 204 -10.67 18.64 -8.98
CA LEU A 204 -11.18 19.93 -8.47
C LEU A 204 -12.16 19.73 -7.31
N VAL A 205 -13.01 18.70 -7.38
CA VAL A 205 -13.94 18.37 -6.29
C VAL A 205 -13.20 17.82 -5.06
N GLY A 206 -12.16 17.03 -5.26
CA GLY A 206 -11.37 16.45 -4.16
C GLY A 206 -10.36 17.41 -3.52
N ALA A 207 -10.09 18.55 -4.16
CA ALA A 207 -9.17 19.57 -3.67
C ALA A 207 -9.86 20.63 -2.78
N ILE A 208 -11.20 20.63 -2.70
CA ILE A 208 -12.04 21.49 -1.86
C ILE A 208 -12.30 20.79 -0.52
#